data_37dfc127cafebf0dc8bb727b954d3bfb
#
_entry.id   37dfc127cafebf0dc8bb727b954d3bfb
#
_cell.length_a   1.000
_cell.length_b   1.000
_cell.length_c   1.000
_cell.angle_alpha   90.00
_cell.angle_beta   90.00
_cell.angle_gamma   90.00
#
_symmetry.space_group_name_H-M   'P 1'
#
loop_
_entity.id
_entity.type
_entity.pdbx_description
1 polymer ?
#
loop_
_entity_poly.entity_id
_entity_poly.type
_entity_poly.pdbx_seq_one_letter_code
_entity_poly.pdbx_strand_id
1 'polypeptide(L)'
;MALKSFRVLIVGGSEIYALGIRASLSAFNDMHVVESFRDASDAQEYLRIKSVDFLIYVDDELDERKKIPELQMIAVKDRRYRILFMTNKPNTEMIISPKDFYLDGIIDKELSGASLRQALLDMRKGIVVVSKQRNFSIQTEQKLGDFLDRKEIYDSLSSREKQILLSIKEGLSNQEIANRFFITLSTSKTHIYRLYKKLGVKSRSQAINFLN
;
A
#
# COMPACT_ATOMS: atom_id res chain seq x y z
N MET A 1 2.22 14.73 -30.87
CA MET A 1 1.81 13.68 -29.93
C MET A 1 1.08 14.34 -28.77
N ALA A 2 -0.20 14.04 -28.55
CA ALA A 2 -0.92 14.57 -27.40
C ALA A 2 -0.25 14.04 -26.12
N LEU A 3 0.19 14.94 -25.25
CA LEU A 3 0.72 14.59 -23.94
C LEU A 3 -0.37 13.82 -23.19
N LYS A 4 -0.09 12.61 -22.75
CA LYS A 4 -1.04 11.78 -21.99
C LYS A 4 -1.32 12.47 -20.67
N SER A 5 -2.52 13.01 -20.51
CA SER A 5 -2.98 13.60 -19.26
C SER A 5 -3.41 12.50 -18.28
N PHE A 6 -2.96 12.59 -17.03
CA PHE A 6 -3.29 11.67 -15.96
C PHE A 6 -4.47 12.18 -15.15
N ARG A 7 -5.39 11.28 -14.89
CA ARG A 7 -6.61 11.55 -14.13
C ARG A 7 -6.37 11.27 -12.65
N VAL A 8 -6.50 12.31 -11.84
CA VAL A 8 -6.28 12.27 -10.39
C VAL A 8 -7.62 12.41 -9.67
N LEU A 9 -7.91 11.50 -8.76
CA LEU A 9 -9.03 11.56 -7.83
C LEU A 9 -8.51 11.95 -6.45
N ILE A 10 -9.22 12.83 -5.74
CA ILE A 10 -8.90 13.19 -4.36
C ILE A 10 -9.98 12.62 -3.45
N VAL A 11 -9.59 12.03 -2.33
CA VAL A 11 -10.50 11.47 -1.33
C VAL A 11 -10.05 11.91 0.07
N GLY A 12 -10.98 12.28 0.91
CA GLY A 12 -10.71 12.75 2.28
C GLY A 12 -10.26 14.21 2.36
N GLY A 13 -9.88 14.61 3.56
CA GLY A 13 -9.47 15.99 3.86
C GLY A 13 -10.60 17.01 3.79
N SER A 14 -10.27 18.28 4.02
CA SER A 14 -11.18 19.39 3.87
C SER A 14 -11.29 19.84 2.39
N GLU A 15 -12.39 20.50 2.06
CA GLU A 15 -12.61 21.07 0.72
C GLU A 15 -11.48 22.05 0.32
N ILE A 16 -11.00 22.87 1.26
CA ILE A 16 -9.88 23.80 1.03
C ILE A 16 -8.63 23.02 0.64
N TYR A 17 -8.39 21.85 1.25
CA TYR A 17 -7.24 21.02 0.94
C TYR A 17 -7.33 20.43 -0.48
N ALA A 18 -8.50 19.92 -0.84
CA ALA A 18 -8.77 19.43 -2.20
C ALA A 18 -8.59 20.52 -3.27
N LEU A 19 -9.08 21.75 -2.98
CA LEU A 19 -8.87 22.91 -3.85
C LEU A 19 -7.39 23.28 -3.97
N GLY A 20 -6.62 23.24 -2.88
CA GLY A 20 -5.18 23.47 -2.89
C GLY A 20 -4.43 22.46 -3.75
N ILE A 21 -4.73 21.17 -3.63
CA ILE A 21 -4.14 20.12 -4.47
C ILE A 21 -4.52 20.33 -5.94
N ARG A 22 -5.79 20.61 -6.22
CA ARG A 22 -6.28 20.90 -7.59
C ARG A 22 -5.51 22.07 -8.21
N ALA A 23 -5.40 23.19 -7.49
CA ALA A 23 -4.65 24.36 -7.94
C ALA A 23 -3.18 24.05 -8.18
N SER A 24 -2.55 23.32 -7.27
CA SER A 24 -1.14 22.93 -7.38
C SER A 24 -0.86 22.01 -8.58
N LEU A 25 -1.75 21.08 -8.89
CA LEU A 25 -1.61 20.16 -10.02
C LEU A 25 -2.03 20.79 -11.36
N SER A 26 -2.92 21.78 -11.37
CA SER A 26 -3.35 22.48 -12.59
C SER A 26 -2.22 23.27 -13.27
N ALA A 27 -1.13 23.55 -12.55
CA ALA A 27 0.10 24.11 -13.14
C ALA A 27 0.80 23.17 -14.13
N PHE A 28 0.39 21.90 -14.18
CA PHE A 28 1.00 20.87 -15.03
C PHE A 28 0.00 20.33 -16.04
N ASN A 29 0.32 20.46 -17.33
CA ASN A 29 -0.57 20.03 -18.45
C ASN A 29 -0.83 18.52 -18.50
N ASP A 30 -0.04 17.71 -17.80
CA ASP A 30 -0.14 16.25 -17.75
C ASP A 30 -0.91 15.74 -16.52
N MET A 31 -1.40 16.61 -15.64
CA MET A 31 -2.17 16.25 -14.46
C MET A 31 -3.57 16.90 -14.48
N HIS A 32 -4.60 16.10 -14.28
CA HIS A 32 -5.97 16.58 -14.25
C HIS A 32 -6.74 15.98 -13.08
N VAL A 33 -7.11 16.84 -12.10
CA VAL A 33 -7.96 16.41 -10.99
C VAL A 33 -9.40 16.34 -11.48
N VAL A 34 -9.88 15.11 -11.65
CA VAL A 34 -11.21 14.84 -12.27
C VAL A 34 -12.35 15.04 -11.28
N GLU A 35 -12.14 14.69 -10.01
CA GLU A 35 -13.15 14.83 -8.97
C GLU A 35 -12.49 14.83 -7.57
N SER A 36 -13.25 15.23 -6.55
CA SER A 36 -12.87 15.12 -5.14
C SER A 36 -14.08 14.72 -4.30
N PHE A 37 -13.88 13.77 -3.39
CA PHE A 37 -14.89 13.28 -2.46
C PHE A 37 -14.37 13.39 -1.03
N ARG A 38 -15.28 13.69 -0.10
CA ARG A 38 -14.94 13.70 1.32
C ARG A 38 -14.89 12.29 1.88
N ASP A 39 -15.80 11.43 1.47
CA ASP A 39 -15.97 10.08 1.96
C ASP A 39 -15.51 9.03 0.94
N ALA A 40 -14.91 7.97 1.42
CA ALA A 40 -14.40 6.88 0.56
C ALA A 40 -15.52 6.09 -0.12
N SER A 41 -16.74 6.05 0.47
CA SER A 41 -17.93 5.42 -0.11
C SER A 41 -18.30 6.03 -1.46
N ASP A 42 -18.35 7.36 -1.53
CA ASP A 42 -18.72 8.10 -2.75
C ASP A 42 -17.64 7.92 -3.82
N ALA A 43 -16.36 7.95 -3.38
CA ALA A 43 -15.24 7.66 -4.26
C ALA A 43 -15.28 6.23 -4.81
N GLN A 44 -15.67 5.24 -4.02
CA GLN A 44 -15.79 3.85 -4.47
C GLN A 44 -16.88 3.71 -5.55
N GLU A 45 -18.01 4.39 -5.39
CA GLU A 45 -19.08 4.40 -6.41
C GLU A 45 -18.60 5.03 -7.71
N TYR A 46 -17.91 6.17 -7.62
CA TYR A 46 -17.28 6.81 -8.77
C TYR A 46 -16.29 5.89 -9.50
N LEU A 47 -15.42 5.18 -8.76
CA LEU A 47 -14.40 4.28 -9.30
C LEU A 47 -14.97 3.02 -9.98
N ARG A 48 -16.24 2.64 -9.71
CA ARG A 48 -16.93 1.57 -10.42
C ARG A 48 -17.26 1.97 -11.87
N ILE A 49 -17.47 3.25 -12.13
CA ILE A 49 -17.96 3.78 -13.42
C ILE A 49 -16.85 4.48 -14.19
N LYS A 50 -15.96 5.16 -13.49
CA LYS A 50 -14.90 6.02 -14.07
C LYS A 50 -13.52 5.47 -13.75
N SER A 51 -12.62 5.50 -14.74
CA SER A 51 -11.22 5.17 -14.52
C SER A 51 -10.44 6.40 -14.07
N VAL A 52 -9.47 6.19 -13.19
CA VAL A 52 -8.47 7.17 -12.78
C VAL A 52 -7.09 6.54 -12.85
N ASP A 53 -6.04 7.35 -12.97
CA ASP A 53 -4.66 6.87 -12.92
C ASP A 53 -4.11 6.90 -11.49
N PHE A 54 -4.52 7.93 -10.72
CA PHE A 54 -4.09 8.13 -9.35
C PHE A 54 -5.27 8.48 -8.44
N LEU A 55 -5.20 7.99 -7.22
CA LEU A 55 -6.04 8.40 -6.11
C LEU A 55 -5.14 8.99 -5.02
N ILE A 56 -5.40 10.22 -4.61
CA ILE A 56 -4.76 10.86 -3.47
C ILE A 56 -5.75 10.76 -2.30
N TYR A 57 -5.38 9.97 -1.28
CA TYR A 57 -6.14 9.95 -0.04
C TYR A 57 -5.50 10.93 0.94
N VAL A 58 -6.26 11.94 1.34
CA VAL A 58 -5.84 12.95 2.30
C VAL A 58 -6.35 12.57 3.68
N ASP A 59 -5.43 12.30 4.58
CA ASP A 59 -5.74 11.95 5.97
C ASP A 59 -6.43 13.12 6.68
N ASP A 60 -7.67 12.92 7.11
CA ASP A 60 -8.35 13.83 8.03
C ASP A 60 -8.05 13.33 9.46
N GLU A 61 -7.10 13.96 10.13
CA GLU A 61 -6.56 13.51 11.44
C GLU A 61 -7.61 13.48 12.56
N LEU A 62 -8.84 13.92 12.26
CA LEU A 62 -9.91 14.07 13.26
C LEU A 62 -10.53 12.74 13.70
N ASP A 63 -10.45 11.66 12.91
CA ASP A 63 -11.02 10.36 13.29
C ASP A 63 -10.19 9.17 12.78
N GLU A 64 -9.19 8.76 13.56
CA GLU A 64 -8.36 7.58 13.24
C GLU A 64 -9.17 6.28 13.11
N ARG A 65 -10.37 6.19 13.71
CA ARG A 65 -11.22 4.99 13.63
C ARG A 65 -11.86 4.79 12.27
N LYS A 66 -12.06 5.85 11.50
CA LYS A 66 -12.61 5.79 10.14
C LYS A 66 -11.55 5.52 9.07
N LYS A 67 -10.33 5.92 9.31
CA LYS A 67 -9.22 5.86 8.36
C LYS A 67 -8.99 4.45 7.80
N ILE A 68 -8.89 3.45 8.65
CA ILE A 68 -8.62 2.07 8.22
C ILE A 68 -9.78 1.49 7.41
N PRO A 69 -11.05 1.54 7.84
CA PRO A 69 -12.18 1.08 7.04
C PRO A 69 -12.27 1.79 5.68
N GLU A 70 -12.06 3.09 5.62
CA GLU A 70 -12.10 3.85 4.36
C GLU A 70 -10.98 3.44 3.39
N LEU A 71 -9.76 3.28 3.90
CA LEU A 71 -8.64 2.79 3.09
C LEU A 71 -8.89 1.37 2.57
N GLN A 72 -9.49 0.49 3.36
CA GLN A 72 -9.86 -0.87 2.94
C GLN A 72 -10.85 -0.87 1.77
N MET A 73 -11.75 0.11 1.71
CA MET A 73 -12.72 0.23 0.62
C MET A 73 -12.08 0.60 -0.72
N ILE A 74 -11.04 1.44 -0.71
CA ILE A 74 -10.43 2.01 -1.91
C ILE A 74 -9.05 1.40 -2.24
N ALA A 75 -8.29 0.95 -1.25
CA ALA A 75 -6.95 0.41 -1.43
C ALA A 75 -6.94 -1.11 -1.64
N VAL A 76 -7.80 -1.60 -2.53
CA VAL A 76 -7.90 -3.03 -2.87
C VAL A 76 -6.71 -3.48 -3.74
N LYS A 77 -6.38 -4.78 -3.70
CA LYS A 77 -5.20 -5.34 -4.36
C LYS A 77 -5.22 -5.23 -5.89
N ASP A 78 -6.35 -5.53 -6.50
CA ASP A 78 -6.48 -5.66 -7.98
C ASP A 78 -6.99 -4.38 -8.65
N ARG A 79 -6.78 -3.21 -8.02
CA ARG A 79 -7.17 -1.91 -8.57
C ARG A 79 -6.32 -1.49 -9.77
N ARG A 80 -6.90 -0.65 -10.62
CA ARG A 80 -6.25 -0.13 -11.83
C ARG A 80 -5.60 1.24 -11.65
N TYR A 81 -5.60 1.80 -10.43
CA TYR A 81 -5.03 3.10 -10.06
C TYR A 81 -3.99 2.96 -8.95
N ARG A 82 -3.14 3.95 -8.82
CA ARG A 82 -2.15 4.05 -7.75
C ARG A 82 -2.68 4.94 -6.62
N ILE A 83 -2.38 4.57 -5.38
CA ILE A 83 -2.84 5.31 -4.20
C ILE A 83 -1.68 5.96 -3.50
N LEU A 84 -1.78 7.29 -3.37
CA LEU A 84 -0.90 8.13 -2.59
C LEU A 84 -1.63 8.56 -1.32
N PHE A 85 -1.08 8.23 -0.17
CA PHE A 85 -1.60 8.66 1.12
C PHE A 85 -0.88 9.94 1.57
N MET A 86 -1.64 11.00 1.84
CA MET A 86 -1.12 12.28 2.34
C MET A 86 -1.49 12.47 3.80
N THR A 87 -0.50 12.65 4.66
CA THR A 87 -0.69 12.82 6.11
C THR A 87 0.37 13.74 6.70
N ASN A 88 0.08 14.38 7.85
CA ASN A 88 1.09 15.16 8.58
C ASN A 88 2.07 14.27 9.36
N LYS A 89 1.77 12.98 9.52
CA LYS A 89 2.60 12.01 10.25
C LYS A 89 2.83 10.77 9.39
N PRO A 90 3.62 10.89 8.30
CA PRO A 90 3.89 9.74 7.46
C PRO A 90 4.57 8.65 8.28
N ASN A 91 3.87 7.53 8.46
CA ASN A 91 4.39 6.33 9.10
C ASN A 91 4.57 5.24 8.06
N THR A 92 5.82 4.80 7.86
CA THR A 92 6.16 3.74 6.92
C THR A 92 5.51 2.40 7.26
N GLU A 93 5.14 2.18 8.52
CA GLU A 93 4.43 0.96 8.92
C GLU A 93 3.08 0.80 8.21
N MET A 94 2.46 1.89 7.77
CA MET A 94 1.22 1.84 6.99
C MET A 94 1.44 1.25 5.58
N ILE A 95 2.61 1.45 4.98
CA ILE A 95 2.99 0.79 3.71
C ILE A 95 3.36 -0.67 3.98
N ILE A 96 3.92 -0.94 5.16
CA ILE A 96 4.54 -2.20 5.57
C ILE A 96 3.50 -3.25 6.00
N SER A 97 2.30 -2.86 6.37
CA SER A 97 1.27 -3.82 6.78
C SER A 97 0.21 -4.04 5.70
N PRO A 98 0.47 -4.87 4.68
CA PRO A 98 -0.47 -5.13 3.58
C PRO A 98 -1.66 -6.02 4.01
N LYS A 99 -1.91 -6.15 5.32
CA LYS A 99 -3.01 -6.98 5.83
C LYS A 99 -4.38 -6.40 5.48
N ASP A 100 -4.45 -5.08 5.47
CA ASP A 100 -5.73 -4.39 5.42
C ASP A 100 -5.91 -3.53 4.18
N PHE A 101 -4.82 -2.99 3.58
CA PHE A 101 -4.89 -2.16 2.37
C PHE A 101 -3.54 -2.03 1.67
N TYR A 102 -3.56 -1.60 0.41
CA TYR A 102 -2.37 -1.47 -0.43
C TYR A 102 -2.15 -0.01 -0.83
N LEU A 103 -1.06 0.60 -0.35
CA LEU A 103 -0.62 1.94 -0.75
C LEU A 103 0.57 1.85 -1.72
N ASP A 104 0.64 2.77 -2.66
CA ASP A 104 1.79 2.91 -3.56
C ASP A 104 2.74 4.02 -3.10
N GLY A 105 2.27 4.89 -2.20
CA GLY A 105 3.10 5.92 -1.59
C GLY A 105 2.47 6.55 -0.36
N ILE A 106 3.32 7.16 0.48
CA ILE A 106 2.93 7.97 1.62
C ILE A 106 3.78 9.23 1.66
N ILE A 107 3.13 10.38 1.74
CA ILE A 107 3.82 11.68 1.73
C ILE A 107 3.28 12.63 2.79
N ASP A 108 4.11 13.60 3.12
CA ASP A 108 3.73 14.74 3.96
C ASP A 108 2.78 15.67 3.21
N LYS A 109 1.83 16.27 3.93
CA LYS A 109 0.89 17.27 3.40
C LYS A 109 1.57 18.59 3.00
N GLU A 110 2.77 18.87 3.49
CA GLU A 110 3.50 20.12 3.23
C GLU A 110 4.31 20.11 1.92
N LEU A 111 4.07 19.15 1.03
CA LEU A 111 4.80 19.07 -0.23
C LEU A 111 4.37 20.15 -1.24
N SER A 112 5.35 20.61 -2.03
CA SER A 112 5.07 21.46 -3.19
C SER A 112 4.31 20.71 -4.28
N GLY A 113 3.56 21.42 -5.13
CA GLY A 113 2.88 20.81 -6.29
C GLY A 113 3.84 20.08 -7.25
N ALA A 114 5.06 20.58 -7.43
CA ALA A 114 6.09 19.91 -8.23
C ALA A 114 6.54 18.59 -7.61
N SER A 115 6.73 18.55 -6.29
CA SER A 115 7.09 17.33 -5.55
C SER A 115 5.94 16.33 -5.57
N LEU A 116 4.69 16.79 -5.42
CA LEU A 116 3.51 15.96 -5.53
C LEU A 116 3.39 15.33 -6.92
N ARG A 117 3.53 16.12 -7.99
CA ARG A 117 3.54 15.60 -9.37
C ARG A 117 4.64 14.56 -9.56
N GLN A 118 5.86 14.82 -9.09
CA GLN A 118 6.98 13.87 -9.21
C GLN A 118 6.67 12.56 -8.48
N ALA A 119 6.10 12.61 -7.28
CA ALA A 119 5.68 11.44 -6.54
C ALA A 119 4.68 10.57 -7.33
N LEU A 120 3.65 11.19 -7.94
CA LEU A 120 2.68 10.49 -8.77
C LEU A 120 3.34 9.82 -9.98
N LEU A 121 4.27 10.50 -10.65
CA LEU A 121 5.00 9.95 -11.80
C LEU A 121 5.91 8.77 -11.42
N ASP A 122 6.55 8.82 -10.25
CA ASP A 122 7.41 7.74 -9.77
C ASP A 122 6.58 6.51 -9.35
N MET A 123 5.44 6.71 -8.70
CA MET A 123 4.49 5.62 -8.41
C MET A 123 4.01 4.93 -9.69
N ARG A 124 3.84 5.67 -10.79
CA ARG A 124 3.49 5.06 -12.08
C ARG A 124 4.57 4.11 -12.62
N LYS A 125 5.84 4.40 -12.36
CA LYS A 125 6.98 3.54 -12.71
C LYS A 125 7.10 2.32 -11.79
N GLY A 126 6.23 2.19 -10.78
CA GLY A 126 6.27 1.14 -9.76
C GLY A 126 7.18 1.46 -8.59
N ILE A 127 7.69 2.68 -8.50
CA ILE A 127 8.51 3.14 -7.36
C ILE A 127 7.58 3.44 -6.20
N VAL A 128 7.85 2.83 -5.04
CA VAL A 128 7.16 3.18 -3.79
C VAL A 128 7.69 4.51 -3.29
N VAL A 129 6.80 5.48 -3.14
CA VAL A 129 7.18 6.85 -2.74
C VAL A 129 6.96 7.02 -1.24
N VAL A 130 8.00 7.50 -0.55
CA VAL A 130 7.91 7.87 0.86
C VAL A 130 8.50 9.27 1.03
N SER A 131 7.72 10.17 1.63
CA SER A 131 8.21 11.51 1.95
C SER A 131 9.32 11.44 3.00
N LYS A 132 10.45 12.04 2.70
CA LYS A 132 11.52 12.25 3.69
C LYS A 132 11.16 13.47 4.55
N GLN A 133 10.67 13.24 5.76
CA GLN A 133 10.75 14.29 6.78
C GLN A 133 12.21 14.62 7.03
N ARG A 134 12.51 15.89 7.36
CA ARG A 134 13.90 16.39 7.65
C ARG A 134 14.66 15.60 8.73
N ASN A 135 14.01 14.67 9.43
CA ASN A 135 14.58 13.82 10.49
C ASN A 135 14.46 12.32 10.19
N PHE A 136 14.38 11.93 8.93
CA PHE A 136 14.37 10.49 8.56
C PHE A 136 15.78 9.91 8.82
N SER A 137 15.89 9.08 9.85
CA SER A 137 17.16 8.46 10.23
C SER A 137 17.57 7.39 9.21
N ILE A 138 18.88 7.15 9.07
CA ILE A 138 19.47 6.06 8.28
C ILE A 138 18.80 4.68 8.58
N GLN A 139 18.31 4.48 9.81
CA GLN A 139 17.56 3.29 10.23
C GLN A 139 16.24 3.09 9.47
N THR A 140 15.63 4.17 9.00
CA THR A 140 14.35 4.09 8.25
C THR A 140 14.58 3.76 6.79
N GLU A 141 15.70 4.20 6.20
CA GLU A 141 16.10 3.80 4.83
C GLU A 141 16.43 2.30 4.76
N GLN A 142 17.12 1.76 5.78
CA GLN A 142 17.37 0.33 5.90
C GLN A 142 16.08 -0.47 6.10
N LYS A 143 15.17 -0.02 6.99
CA LYS A 143 13.86 -0.68 7.18
C LYS A 143 13.00 -0.65 5.91
N LEU A 144 13.05 0.43 5.14
CA LEU A 144 12.33 0.52 3.87
C LEU A 144 12.94 -0.41 2.81
N GLY A 145 14.27 -0.51 2.72
CA GLY A 145 14.97 -1.47 1.86
C GLY A 145 14.59 -2.91 2.21
N ASP A 146 14.74 -3.29 3.47
CA ASP A 146 14.35 -4.61 3.99
C ASP A 146 12.87 -4.92 3.72
N PHE A 147 12.02 -3.91 3.73
CA PHE A 147 10.59 -4.05 3.44
C PHE A 147 10.30 -4.27 1.96
N LEU A 148 10.91 -3.50 1.07
CA LEU A 148 10.75 -3.66 -0.38
C LEU A 148 11.20 -5.06 -0.81
N ASP A 149 12.30 -5.54 -0.26
CA ASP A 149 12.80 -6.90 -0.46
C ASP A 149 11.80 -7.95 0.04
N ARG A 150 11.24 -7.75 1.26
CA ARG A 150 10.20 -8.65 1.81
C ARG A 150 8.92 -8.64 0.97
N LYS A 151 8.50 -7.48 0.49
CA LYS A 151 7.32 -7.35 -0.37
C LYS A 151 7.52 -8.09 -1.69
N GLU A 152 8.67 -7.93 -2.34
CA GLU A 152 9.00 -8.63 -3.57
C GLU A 152 9.00 -10.15 -3.34
N ILE A 153 9.64 -10.62 -2.26
CA ILE A 153 9.62 -12.03 -1.87
C ILE A 153 8.18 -12.52 -1.62
N TYR A 154 7.37 -11.76 -0.86
CA TYR A 154 5.97 -12.13 -0.60
C TYR A 154 5.14 -12.20 -1.88
N ASP A 155 5.29 -11.26 -2.79
CA ASP A 155 4.57 -11.21 -4.06
C ASP A 155 4.96 -12.38 -4.97
N SER A 156 6.20 -12.86 -4.89
CA SER A 156 6.70 -14.04 -5.60
C SER A 156 6.15 -15.38 -5.09
N LEU A 157 5.54 -15.41 -3.90
CA LEU A 157 4.95 -16.61 -3.33
C LEU A 157 3.69 -17.03 -4.11
N SER A 158 3.56 -18.32 -4.38
CA SER A 158 2.33 -18.91 -4.89
C SER A 158 1.16 -18.73 -3.90
N SER A 159 -0.07 -18.80 -4.39
CA SER A 159 -1.27 -18.73 -3.53
C SER A 159 -1.22 -19.76 -2.41
N ARG A 160 -0.69 -20.95 -2.68
CA ARG A 160 -0.53 -22.03 -1.69
C ARG A 160 0.48 -21.67 -0.60
N GLU A 161 1.63 -21.11 -0.98
CA GLU A 161 2.66 -20.67 -0.04
C GLU A 161 2.16 -19.52 0.84
N LYS A 162 1.40 -18.58 0.28
CA LYS A 162 0.75 -17.49 1.05
C LYS A 162 -0.23 -18.04 2.09
N GLN A 163 -1.07 -19.00 1.71
CA GLN A 163 -2.00 -19.65 2.64
C GLN A 163 -1.29 -20.40 3.79
N ILE A 164 -0.20 -21.10 3.48
CA ILE A 164 0.62 -21.79 4.50
C ILE A 164 1.28 -20.76 5.43
N LEU A 165 1.80 -19.67 4.89
CA LEU A 165 2.42 -18.60 5.69
C LEU A 165 1.41 -17.94 6.64
N LEU A 166 0.19 -17.69 6.18
CA LEU A 166 -0.89 -17.18 7.03
C LEU A 166 -1.25 -18.18 8.14
N SER A 167 -1.34 -19.47 7.82
CA SER A 167 -1.60 -20.50 8.84
C SER A 167 -0.49 -20.60 9.89
N ILE A 168 0.77 -20.40 9.50
CA ILE A 168 1.89 -20.28 10.42
C ILE A 168 1.72 -19.08 11.35
N LYS A 169 1.27 -17.94 10.82
CA LYS A 169 0.98 -16.72 11.60
C LYS A 169 -0.18 -16.91 12.58
N GLU A 170 -1.22 -17.63 12.16
CA GLU A 170 -2.36 -18.01 13.02
C GLU A 170 -1.94 -18.96 14.17
N GLY A 171 -0.69 -19.42 14.19
CA GLY A 171 -0.15 -20.29 15.24
C GLY A 171 -0.35 -21.79 15.00
N LEU A 172 -0.94 -22.21 13.85
CA LEU A 172 -1.23 -23.60 13.56
C LEU A 172 0.05 -24.46 13.53
N SER A 173 0.05 -25.59 14.19
CA SER A 173 1.12 -26.60 14.12
C SER A 173 1.22 -27.21 12.69
N ASN A 174 2.31 -27.88 12.39
CA ASN A 174 2.50 -28.54 11.10
C ASN A 174 1.42 -29.62 10.84
N GLN A 175 0.90 -30.26 11.90
CA GLN A 175 -0.19 -31.22 11.79
C GLN A 175 -1.52 -30.56 11.47
N GLU A 176 -1.83 -29.44 12.10
CA GLU A 176 -3.05 -28.66 11.82
C GLU A 176 -3.01 -28.07 10.41
N ILE A 177 -1.84 -27.60 9.96
CA ILE A 177 -1.64 -27.17 8.57
C ILE A 177 -1.86 -28.35 7.61
N ALA A 178 -1.32 -29.52 7.90
CA ALA A 178 -1.55 -30.72 7.09
C ALA A 178 -3.03 -31.04 6.99
N ASN A 179 -3.75 -31.05 8.11
CA ASN A 179 -5.18 -31.30 8.17
C ASN A 179 -5.98 -30.24 7.40
N ARG A 180 -5.69 -28.94 7.62
CA ARG A 180 -6.37 -27.81 6.95
C ARG A 180 -6.27 -27.87 5.43
N PHE A 181 -5.15 -28.40 4.93
CA PHE A 181 -4.89 -28.44 3.51
C PHE A 181 -5.03 -29.84 2.88
N PHE A 182 -5.52 -30.83 3.64
CA PHE A 182 -5.73 -32.19 3.19
C PHE A 182 -4.45 -32.86 2.60
N ILE A 183 -3.31 -32.64 3.28
CA ILE A 183 -2.01 -33.22 2.90
C ILE A 183 -1.41 -34.00 4.07
N THR A 184 -0.38 -34.81 3.81
CA THR A 184 0.32 -35.52 4.87
C THR A 184 1.18 -34.55 5.71
N LEU A 185 1.49 -34.93 6.96
CA LEU A 185 2.41 -34.20 7.81
C LEU A 185 3.79 -34.02 7.16
N SER A 186 4.27 -35.04 6.46
CA SER A 186 5.54 -35.00 5.72
C SER A 186 5.51 -33.95 4.60
N THR A 187 4.43 -33.91 3.83
CA THR A 187 4.20 -32.92 2.78
C THR A 187 4.11 -31.51 3.35
N SER A 188 3.42 -31.33 4.47
CA SER A 188 3.32 -30.05 5.17
C SER A 188 4.71 -29.55 5.61
N LYS A 189 5.51 -30.40 6.24
CA LYS A 189 6.89 -30.07 6.62
C LYS A 189 7.73 -29.65 5.42
N THR A 190 7.61 -30.35 4.29
CA THR A 190 8.33 -30.03 3.05
C THR A 190 7.93 -28.67 2.49
N HIS A 191 6.62 -28.35 2.46
CA HIS A 191 6.13 -27.03 2.03
C HIS A 191 6.63 -25.92 2.95
N ILE A 192 6.58 -26.10 4.27
CA ILE A 192 7.05 -25.13 5.25
C ILE A 192 8.57 -24.91 5.10
N TYR A 193 9.34 -25.96 4.92
CA TYR A 193 10.79 -25.85 4.69
C TYR A 193 11.10 -25.05 3.41
N ARG A 194 10.45 -25.36 2.29
CA ARG A 194 10.61 -24.62 1.03
C ARG A 194 10.18 -23.15 1.17
N LEU A 195 9.10 -22.91 1.90
CA LEU A 195 8.65 -21.55 2.20
C LEU A 195 9.69 -20.78 3.00
N TYR A 196 10.27 -21.37 4.06
CA TYR A 196 11.33 -20.73 4.85
C TYR A 196 12.56 -20.39 3.99
N LYS A 197 12.93 -21.28 3.07
CA LYS A 197 14.03 -21.03 2.14
C LYS A 197 13.74 -19.86 1.21
N LYS A 198 12.51 -19.74 0.68
CA LYS A 198 12.10 -18.61 -0.15
C LYS A 198 12.06 -17.29 0.62
N LEU A 199 11.59 -17.33 1.87
CA LEU A 199 11.53 -16.15 2.75
C LEU A 199 12.91 -15.75 3.29
N GLY A 200 13.95 -16.55 3.10
CA GLY A 200 15.28 -16.32 3.69
C GLY A 200 15.31 -16.47 5.22
N VAL A 201 14.34 -17.17 5.81
CA VAL A 201 14.22 -17.34 7.28
C VAL A 201 14.60 -18.73 7.73
N LYS A 202 15.08 -18.86 8.99
CA LYS A 202 15.57 -20.10 9.56
C LYS A 202 14.63 -20.69 10.63
N SER A 203 13.62 -19.95 11.06
CA SER A 203 12.74 -20.37 12.15
C SER A 203 11.29 -19.94 11.92
N ARG A 204 10.37 -20.62 12.64
CA ARG A 204 8.96 -20.28 12.64
C ARG A 204 8.72 -18.85 13.15
N SER A 205 9.41 -18.44 14.20
CA SER A 205 9.32 -17.09 14.77
C SER A 205 9.74 -16.03 13.74
N GLN A 206 10.81 -16.30 12.98
CA GLN A 206 11.24 -15.41 11.91
C GLN A 206 10.22 -15.36 10.76
N ALA A 207 9.55 -16.46 10.42
CA ALA A 207 8.51 -16.47 9.40
C ALA A 207 7.26 -15.69 9.86
N ILE A 208 6.92 -15.72 11.14
CA ILE A 208 5.86 -14.90 11.72
C ILE A 208 6.24 -13.41 11.64
N ASN A 209 7.46 -13.07 12.02
CA ASN A 209 7.97 -11.69 11.97
C ASN A 209 8.14 -11.16 10.54
N PHE A 210 8.28 -12.04 9.55
CA PHE A 210 8.30 -11.65 8.14
C PHE A 210 6.99 -10.99 7.70
N LEU A 211 5.87 -11.34 8.34
CA LEU A 211 4.54 -10.78 8.09
C LEU A 211 4.18 -9.61 9.05
N ASN A 212 5.02 -9.29 10.00
CA ASN A 212 4.86 -8.16 10.91
C ASN A 212 5.82 -7.06 10.45
#